data_87849b92ca72576b442afe199ebbfffd
#
_entry.id   87849b92ca72576b442afe199ebbfffd
#
_cell.length_a   1.000
_cell.length_b   1.000
_cell.length_c   1.000
_cell.angle_alpha   90.00
_cell.angle_beta   90.00
_cell.angle_gamma   90.00
#
_symmetry.space_group_name_H-M   'P 1'
#
loop_
_entity.id
_entity.type
_entity.pdbx_description
1 polymer ?
#
loop_
_entity_poly.entity_id
_entity_poly.type
_entity_poly.pdbx_seq_one_letter_code
_entity_poly.pdbx_strand_id
1 'polypeptide(L)'
;MVLKVADRGKIPPFIVMDVMQAAASREAKGGDILHLEVGQPSTKAPSKVIAAAKTALDNDKLGYTPALGLLSLRAGIAEHYKEWYGIDVPVERIVATKGSSAAFILSFMAAFDPGDRVAMASPGYPAYRNILKSLGITPISILTELEHRFQPTVSLLEGLKQPIDGLIIASPSNPTGTMIDHKEMQDLSNYCKEKDIRLCL
;
A
#
# COMPACT_ATOMS: atom_id res chain seq x y z
N MET A 1 -0.48 -1.07 38.43
CA MET A 1 -1.55 -1.71 37.61
C MET A 1 -1.02 -1.79 36.18
N VAL A 2 -0.91 -2.99 35.60
CA VAL A 2 -0.49 -3.16 34.20
C VAL A 2 -1.77 -3.15 33.35
N LEU A 3 -1.87 -2.22 32.41
CA LEU A 3 -2.99 -2.15 31.49
C LEU A 3 -2.96 -3.33 30.52
N LYS A 4 -4.14 -3.87 30.19
CA LYS A 4 -4.26 -4.94 29.18
C LYS A 4 -3.85 -4.41 27.80
N VAL A 5 -2.93 -5.11 27.14
CA VAL A 5 -2.56 -4.88 25.75
C VAL A 5 -3.13 -6.02 24.91
N ALA A 6 -3.83 -5.70 23.82
CA ALA A 6 -4.37 -6.70 22.90
C ALA A 6 -3.23 -7.42 22.17
N ASP A 7 -3.37 -8.72 21.88
CA ASP A 7 -2.35 -9.49 21.16
C ASP A 7 -2.07 -8.94 19.76
N ARG A 8 -3.10 -8.43 19.09
CA ARG A 8 -2.94 -7.73 17.79
C ARG A 8 -2.09 -6.45 17.86
N GLY A 9 -1.87 -5.88 19.04
CA GLY A 9 -0.99 -4.74 19.27
C GLY A 9 0.49 -5.12 19.44
N LYS A 10 0.80 -6.43 19.53
CA LYS A 10 2.17 -6.95 19.65
C LYS A 10 2.82 -7.13 18.27
N ILE A 11 2.66 -6.16 17.38
CA ILE A 11 3.33 -6.15 16.07
C ILE A 11 4.72 -5.54 16.20
N PRO A 12 5.70 -6.01 15.38
CA PRO A 12 7.01 -5.38 15.33
C PRO A 12 6.89 -3.90 14.93
N PRO A 13 7.77 -3.02 15.44
CA PRO A 13 7.79 -1.63 15.02
C PRO A 13 8.08 -1.51 13.52
N PHE A 14 7.66 -0.40 12.93
CA PHE A 14 8.00 -0.06 11.56
C PHE A 14 9.39 0.58 11.56
N ILE A 15 10.42 -0.24 11.38
CA ILE A 15 11.84 0.12 11.55
C ILE A 15 12.23 1.44 10.89
N VAL A 16 11.66 1.76 9.73
CA VAL A 16 11.92 3.03 9.01
C VAL A 16 11.61 4.25 9.89
N MET A 17 10.53 4.20 10.68
CA MET A 17 10.17 5.31 11.57
C MET A 17 11.17 5.45 12.72
N ASP A 18 11.67 4.34 13.25
CA ASP A 18 12.69 4.34 14.30
C ASP A 18 14.01 4.92 13.77
N VAL A 19 14.40 4.57 12.53
CA VAL A 19 15.58 5.11 11.87
C VAL A 19 15.44 6.62 11.62
N MET A 20 14.27 7.07 11.11
CA MET A 20 13.98 8.51 10.95
C MET A 20 14.09 9.26 12.27
N GLN A 21 13.54 8.73 13.35
CA GLN A 21 13.62 9.35 14.67
C GLN A 21 15.04 9.40 15.19
N ALA A 22 15.84 8.35 14.97
CA ALA A 22 17.25 8.32 15.33
C ALA A 22 18.07 9.35 14.53
N ALA A 23 17.79 9.49 13.23
CA ALA A 23 18.40 10.50 12.37
C ALA A 23 18.09 11.93 12.86
N ALA A 24 16.81 12.25 13.06
CA ALA A 24 16.35 13.54 13.56
C ALA A 24 16.97 13.88 14.94
N SER A 25 17.12 12.89 15.81
CA SER A 25 17.76 13.06 17.12
C SER A 25 19.26 13.40 17.02
N ARG A 26 19.94 12.91 16.00
CA ARG A 26 21.35 13.24 15.72
C ARG A 26 21.49 14.64 15.11
N GLU A 27 20.63 14.99 14.16
CA GLU A 27 20.59 16.33 13.56
C GLU A 27 20.35 17.42 14.61
N ALA A 28 19.40 17.18 15.53
CA ALA A 28 19.13 18.10 16.64
C ALA A 28 20.34 18.33 17.57
N LYS A 29 21.33 17.44 17.52
CA LYS A 29 22.60 17.56 18.24
C LYS A 29 23.72 18.15 17.37
N GLY A 30 23.43 18.64 16.18
CA GLY A 30 24.36 19.22 15.23
C GLY A 30 25.10 18.21 14.35
N GLY A 31 24.61 16.97 14.26
CA GLY A 31 25.17 15.96 13.35
C GLY A 31 24.78 16.24 11.89
N ASP A 32 25.72 16.04 10.97
CA ASP A 32 25.45 16.03 9.53
C ASP A 32 24.99 14.64 9.13
N ILE A 33 23.70 14.51 8.75
CA ILE A 33 23.04 13.22 8.48
C ILE A 33 22.58 13.16 7.03
N LEU A 34 22.96 12.08 6.34
CA LEU A 34 22.43 11.73 5.02
C LEU A 34 21.21 10.83 5.18
N HIS A 35 20.04 11.31 4.78
CA HIS A 35 18.78 10.58 4.87
C HIS A 35 18.60 9.65 3.66
N LEU A 36 18.69 8.35 3.90
CA LEU A 36 18.47 7.30 2.89
C LEU A 36 17.40 6.27 3.34
N GLU A 37 16.81 6.50 4.51
CA GLU A 37 15.84 5.57 5.12
C GLU A 37 14.44 5.68 4.52
N VAL A 38 14.09 6.81 3.88
CA VAL A 38 12.79 7.04 3.27
C VAL A 38 12.96 7.57 1.85
N GLY A 39 12.27 6.95 0.91
CA GLY A 39 12.14 7.45 -0.47
C GLY A 39 11.15 8.62 -0.53
N GLN A 40 11.62 9.83 -0.29
CA GLN A 40 10.81 11.04 -0.36
C GLN A 40 11.32 11.96 -1.47
N PRO A 41 10.42 12.49 -2.35
CA PRO A 41 10.82 13.50 -3.32
C PRO A 41 11.40 14.74 -2.64
N SER A 42 12.54 15.24 -3.13
CA SER A 42 13.17 16.46 -2.63
C SER A 42 12.50 17.74 -3.16
N THR A 43 11.68 17.62 -4.20
CA THR A 43 10.99 18.75 -4.84
C THR A 43 9.70 19.10 -4.12
N LYS A 44 9.40 20.39 -4.08
CA LYS A 44 8.12 20.89 -3.55
C LYS A 44 6.95 20.45 -4.44
N ALA A 45 5.74 20.50 -3.88
CA ALA A 45 4.52 20.36 -4.68
C ALA A 45 4.48 21.40 -5.83
N PRO A 46 3.88 21.10 -6.98
CA PRO A 46 3.73 22.03 -8.09
C PRO A 46 3.10 23.35 -7.65
N SER A 47 3.57 24.47 -8.22
CA SER A 47 3.11 25.81 -7.83
C SER A 47 1.60 25.99 -7.93
N LYS A 48 0.97 25.42 -8.96
CA LYS A 48 -0.49 25.43 -9.13
C LYS A 48 -1.21 24.73 -7.98
N VAL A 49 -0.67 23.60 -7.49
CA VAL A 49 -1.24 22.86 -6.34
C VAL A 49 -1.16 23.70 -5.08
N ILE A 50 0.01 24.33 -4.84
CA ILE A 50 0.21 25.23 -3.68
C ILE A 50 -0.75 26.42 -3.74
N ALA A 51 -0.92 27.04 -4.90
CA ALA A 51 -1.83 28.16 -5.08
C ALA A 51 -3.30 27.74 -4.83
N ALA A 52 -3.74 26.62 -5.40
CA ALA A 52 -5.07 26.09 -5.17
C ALA A 52 -5.34 25.78 -3.68
N ALA A 53 -4.35 25.18 -2.99
CA ALA A 53 -4.47 24.92 -1.57
C ALA A 53 -4.64 26.19 -0.73
N LYS A 54 -3.86 27.25 -1.03
CA LYS A 54 -3.99 28.56 -0.37
C LYS A 54 -5.38 29.17 -0.60
N THR A 55 -5.86 29.13 -1.84
CA THR A 55 -7.21 29.64 -2.18
C THR A 55 -8.30 28.87 -1.44
N ALA A 56 -8.18 27.55 -1.35
CA ALA A 56 -9.13 26.72 -0.61
C ALA A 56 -9.12 27.02 0.90
N LEU A 57 -7.96 27.23 1.49
CA LEU A 57 -7.83 27.62 2.90
C LEU A 57 -8.52 28.96 3.20
N ASP A 58 -8.47 29.92 2.27
CA ASP A 58 -9.06 31.24 2.45
C ASP A 58 -10.60 31.25 2.18
N ASN A 59 -11.10 30.41 1.28
CA ASN A 59 -12.46 30.53 0.76
C ASN A 59 -13.37 29.35 1.07
N ASP A 60 -12.84 28.15 1.31
CA ASP A 60 -13.64 26.94 1.54
C ASP A 60 -13.93 26.73 3.02
N LYS A 61 -15.09 26.13 3.32
CA LYS A 61 -15.48 25.82 4.70
C LYS A 61 -14.59 24.78 5.37
N LEU A 62 -13.85 23.97 4.63
CA LEU A 62 -12.98 22.88 5.07
C LEU A 62 -13.63 21.97 6.14
N GLY A 63 -14.94 21.73 6.00
CA GLY A 63 -15.75 20.95 6.93
C GLY A 63 -15.72 19.44 6.65
N TYR A 64 -16.76 18.73 7.11
CA TYR A 64 -16.91 17.31 6.83
C TYR A 64 -17.08 17.04 5.32
N THR A 65 -16.53 15.90 4.91
CA THR A 65 -16.69 15.37 3.55
C THR A 65 -17.59 14.13 3.57
N PRO A 66 -18.22 13.75 2.44
CA PRO A 66 -18.88 12.45 2.31
C PRO A 66 -17.91 11.30 2.61
N ALA A 67 -18.44 10.16 3.09
CA ALA A 67 -17.64 9.00 3.50
C ALA A 67 -16.68 8.48 2.42
N LEU A 68 -17.08 8.52 1.15
CA LEU A 68 -16.24 8.11 0.03
C LEU A 68 -15.28 9.20 -0.46
N GLY A 69 -15.33 10.39 0.11
CA GLY A 69 -14.57 11.56 -0.33
C GLY A 69 -15.36 12.49 -1.26
N LEU A 70 -14.82 13.68 -1.50
CA LEU A 70 -15.44 14.68 -2.37
C LEU A 70 -15.69 14.14 -3.77
N LEU A 71 -16.89 14.38 -4.31
CA LEU A 71 -17.26 13.93 -5.65
C LEU A 71 -16.33 14.53 -6.72
N SER A 72 -15.94 15.81 -6.58
CA SER A 72 -15.01 16.47 -7.49
C SER A 72 -13.65 15.79 -7.55
N LEU A 73 -13.09 15.36 -6.40
CA LEU A 73 -11.84 14.60 -6.35
C LEU A 73 -11.99 13.24 -7.03
N ARG A 74 -13.05 12.51 -6.72
CA ARG A 74 -13.31 11.18 -7.28
C ARG A 74 -13.55 11.23 -8.78
N ALA A 75 -14.29 12.24 -9.27
CA ALA A 75 -14.49 12.49 -10.70
C ALA A 75 -13.17 12.84 -11.41
N GLY A 76 -12.33 13.70 -10.80
CA GLY A 76 -11.01 14.00 -11.34
C GLY A 76 -10.09 12.79 -11.42
N ILE A 77 -10.17 11.85 -10.46
CA ILE A 77 -9.44 10.58 -10.52
C ILE A 77 -9.97 9.71 -11.68
N ALA A 78 -11.28 9.60 -11.85
CA ALA A 78 -11.88 8.86 -12.97
C ALA A 78 -11.44 9.40 -14.32
N GLU A 79 -11.45 10.74 -14.48
CA GLU A 79 -10.97 11.40 -15.69
C GLU A 79 -9.48 11.13 -15.95
N HIS A 80 -8.64 11.20 -14.91
CA HIS A 80 -7.22 10.85 -15.02
C HIS A 80 -7.00 9.41 -15.54
N TYR A 81 -7.77 8.43 -15.04
CA TYR A 81 -7.70 7.07 -15.55
C TYR A 81 -8.09 6.96 -17.01
N LYS A 82 -9.11 7.71 -17.43
CA LYS A 82 -9.55 7.75 -18.82
C LYS A 82 -8.50 8.38 -19.73
N GLU A 83 -7.98 9.55 -19.36
CA GLU A 83 -7.01 10.31 -20.15
C GLU A 83 -5.66 9.58 -20.28
N TRP A 84 -5.16 9.00 -19.19
CA TRP A 84 -3.81 8.43 -19.16
C TRP A 84 -3.75 6.96 -19.55
N TYR A 85 -4.79 6.20 -19.24
CA TYR A 85 -4.80 4.75 -19.43
C TYR A 85 -5.89 4.26 -20.38
N GLY A 86 -6.80 5.13 -20.83
CA GLY A 86 -7.93 4.73 -21.66
C GLY A 86 -8.96 3.86 -20.94
N ILE A 87 -8.99 3.90 -19.59
CA ILE A 87 -9.85 3.06 -18.76
C ILE A 87 -10.96 3.89 -18.17
N ASP A 88 -12.21 3.51 -18.43
CA ASP A 88 -13.38 4.10 -17.81
C ASP A 88 -13.61 3.48 -16.41
N VAL A 89 -13.30 4.23 -15.36
CA VAL A 89 -13.54 3.82 -13.96
C VAL A 89 -14.78 4.56 -13.45
N PRO A 90 -15.86 3.83 -13.08
CA PRO A 90 -17.02 4.46 -12.47
C PRO A 90 -16.66 5.19 -11.18
N VAL A 91 -17.16 6.41 -11.00
CA VAL A 91 -16.85 7.25 -9.83
C VAL A 91 -17.25 6.57 -8.52
N GLU A 92 -18.27 5.71 -8.54
CA GLU A 92 -18.75 4.92 -7.40
C GLU A 92 -17.72 3.89 -6.91
N ARG A 93 -16.76 3.51 -7.77
CA ARG A 93 -15.67 2.57 -7.44
C ARG A 93 -14.44 3.26 -6.87
N ILE A 94 -14.46 4.58 -6.75
CA ILE A 94 -13.34 5.36 -6.24
C ILE A 94 -13.63 5.84 -4.82
N VAL A 95 -12.73 5.54 -3.90
CA VAL A 95 -12.82 5.94 -2.49
C VAL A 95 -11.55 6.68 -2.10
N ALA A 96 -11.69 7.89 -1.56
CA ALA A 96 -10.58 8.65 -1.00
C ALA A 96 -10.36 8.25 0.47
N THR A 97 -9.12 7.94 0.82
CA THR A 97 -8.74 7.53 2.18
C THR A 97 -7.63 8.41 2.75
N LYS A 98 -7.40 8.33 4.06
CA LYS A 98 -6.29 9.01 4.74
C LYS A 98 -4.98 8.25 4.49
N GLY A 99 -4.50 8.31 3.23
CA GLY A 99 -3.31 7.60 2.79
C GLY A 99 -3.55 6.11 2.50
N SER A 100 -2.56 5.47 1.89
CA SER A 100 -2.61 4.06 1.46
C SER A 100 -2.81 3.08 2.62
N SER A 101 -2.26 3.35 3.81
CA SER A 101 -2.44 2.46 4.96
C SER A 101 -3.90 2.34 5.38
N ALA A 102 -4.67 3.43 5.34
CA ALA A 102 -6.11 3.37 5.60
C ALA A 102 -6.87 2.60 4.50
N ALA A 103 -6.45 2.76 3.23
CA ALA A 103 -6.99 1.99 2.12
C ALA A 103 -6.75 0.48 2.31
N PHE A 104 -5.54 0.07 2.70
CA PHE A 104 -5.22 -1.33 2.95
C PHE A 104 -6.03 -1.92 4.12
N ILE A 105 -6.20 -1.17 5.22
CA ILE A 105 -7.04 -1.62 6.34
C ILE A 105 -8.46 -1.90 5.84
N LEU A 106 -9.07 -0.95 5.13
CA LEU A 106 -10.44 -1.11 4.63
C LEU A 106 -10.55 -2.24 3.60
N SER A 107 -9.61 -2.32 2.66
CA SER A 107 -9.61 -3.36 1.63
C SER A 107 -9.42 -4.76 2.22
N PHE A 108 -8.50 -4.92 3.17
CA PHE A 108 -8.23 -6.22 3.79
C PHE A 108 -9.38 -6.66 4.70
N MET A 109 -9.99 -5.73 5.44
CA MET A 109 -11.20 -6.03 6.23
C MET A 109 -12.40 -6.42 5.37
N ALA A 110 -12.48 -5.89 4.15
CA ALA A 110 -13.56 -6.22 3.22
C ALA A 110 -13.30 -7.52 2.45
N ALA A 111 -12.04 -7.95 2.34
CA ALA A 111 -11.63 -9.06 1.48
C ALA A 111 -11.29 -10.34 2.24
N PHE A 112 -10.92 -10.26 3.52
CA PHE A 112 -10.36 -11.37 4.29
C PHE A 112 -10.92 -11.44 5.71
N ASP A 113 -11.08 -12.66 6.19
CA ASP A 113 -11.43 -12.97 7.58
C ASP A 113 -10.18 -13.21 8.46
N PRO A 114 -10.29 -13.06 9.80
CA PRO A 114 -9.23 -13.50 10.71
C PRO A 114 -8.93 -14.99 10.53
N GLY A 115 -7.65 -15.30 10.33
CA GLY A 115 -7.18 -16.67 10.05
C GLY A 115 -6.83 -16.91 8.59
N ASP A 116 -7.36 -16.11 7.66
CA ASP A 116 -7.00 -16.20 6.25
C ASP A 116 -5.50 -16.00 6.02
N ARG A 117 -5.01 -16.52 4.92
CA ARG A 117 -3.59 -16.57 4.55
C ARG A 117 -3.36 -15.72 3.31
N VAL A 118 -2.65 -14.61 3.47
CA VAL A 118 -2.42 -13.66 2.37
C VAL A 118 -0.94 -13.59 2.02
N ALA A 119 -0.62 -13.93 0.77
CA ALA A 119 0.73 -13.95 0.26
C ALA A 119 1.16 -12.57 -0.27
N MET A 120 2.46 -12.28 -0.14
CA MET A 120 3.11 -11.09 -0.66
C MET A 120 4.57 -11.34 -0.95
N ALA A 121 5.15 -10.61 -1.91
CA ALA A 121 6.58 -10.68 -2.19
C ALA A 121 7.44 -10.23 -1.00
N SER A 122 8.62 -10.84 -0.87
CA SER A 122 9.69 -10.42 0.01
C SER A 122 11.00 -10.40 -0.79
N PRO A 123 11.66 -9.23 -0.96
CA PRO A 123 11.37 -7.92 -0.35
C PRO A 123 10.02 -7.32 -0.80
N GLY A 124 9.40 -6.52 0.07
CA GLY A 124 8.12 -5.87 -0.16
C GLY A 124 7.81 -4.81 0.88
N TYR A 125 6.75 -4.03 0.67
CA TYR A 125 6.38 -2.95 1.58
C TYR A 125 5.95 -3.49 2.96
N PRO A 126 6.66 -3.14 4.04
CA PRO A 126 6.45 -3.77 5.35
C PRO A 126 5.06 -3.54 5.96
N ALA A 127 4.37 -2.45 5.57
CA ALA A 127 3.06 -2.13 6.11
C ALA A 127 2.01 -3.22 5.79
N TYR A 128 2.08 -3.88 4.64
CA TYR A 128 1.16 -4.98 4.31
C TYR A 128 1.15 -6.04 5.41
N ARG A 129 2.31 -6.57 5.75
CA ARG A 129 2.47 -7.60 6.78
C ARG A 129 1.97 -7.14 8.14
N ASN A 130 2.26 -5.90 8.52
CA ASN A 130 1.87 -5.37 9.82
C ASN A 130 0.35 -5.17 9.89
N ILE A 131 -0.27 -4.65 8.85
CA ILE A 131 -1.73 -4.47 8.77
C ILE A 131 -2.43 -5.83 8.79
N LEU A 132 -2.00 -6.80 7.97
CA LEU A 132 -2.58 -8.15 7.97
C LEU A 132 -2.54 -8.76 9.38
N LYS A 133 -1.37 -8.75 10.04
CA LYS A 133 -1.24 -9.25 11.42
C LYS A 133 -2.17 -8.55 12.40
N SER A 134 -2.32 -7.22 12.30
CA SER A 134 -3.20 -6.45 13.18
C SER A 134 -4.68 -6.80 12.99
N LEU A 135 -5.05 -7.28 11.81
CA LEU A 135 -6.38 -7.76 11.49
C LEU A 135 -6.60 -9.25 11.80
N GLY A 136 -5.58 -9.95 12.29
CA GLY A 136 -5.65 -11.39 12.57
C GLY A 136 -5.46 -12.26 11.34
N ILE A 137 -5.02 -11.69 10.23
CA ILE A 137 -4.74 -12.39 8.97
C ILE A 137 -3.28 -12.87 8.97
N THR A 138 -3.02 -14.05 8.43
CA THR A 138 -1.70 -14.66 8.39
C THR A 138 -0.92 -14.22 7.15
N PRO A 139 0.12 -13.39 7.26
CA PRO A 139 0.92 -13.00 6.11
C PRO A 139 1.88 -14.12 5.70
N ILE A 140 1.88 -14.47 4.42
CA ILE A 140 2.76 -15.45 3.81
C ILE A 140 3.79 -14.73 2.95
N SER A 141 5.07 -14.80 3.33
CA SER A 141 6.14 -14.20 2.55
C SER A 141 6.59 -15.15 1.44
N ILE A 142 6.52 -14.69 0.21
CA ILE A 142 7.10 -15.36 -0.96
C ILE A 142 8.48 -14.76 -1.17
N LEU A 143 9.52 -15.56 -0.97
CA LEU A 143 10.88 -15.11 -1.25
C LEU A 143 11.04 -14.94 -2.75
N THR A 144 11.34 -13.73 -3.17
CA THR A 144 11.57 -13.37 -4.57
C THR A 144 12.99 -12.85 -4.74
N GLU A 145 13.66 -13.29 -5.78
CA GLU A 145 15.06 -12.99 -6.08
C GLU A 145 15.19 -12.24 -7.40
N LEU A 146 16.41 -11.94 -7.81
CA LEU A 146 16.71 -11.20 -9.04
C LEU A 146 16.17 -11.93 -10.29
N GLU A 147 16.22 -13.25 -10.31
CA GLU A 147 15.68 -14.08 -11.40
C GLU A 147 14.18 -13.89 -11.61
N HIS A 148 13.44 -13.62 -10.50
CA HIS A 148 12.03 -13.30 -10.51
C HIS A 148 11.77 -11.80 -10.65
N ARG A 149 12.81 -10.98 -10.86
CA ARG A 149 12.72 -9.50 -10.82
C ARG A 149 12.05 -8.98 -9.54
N PHE A 150 12.22 -9.70 -8.43
CA PHE A 150 11.61 -9.42 -7.13
C PHE A 150 10.06 -9.35 -7.16
N GLN A 151 9.44 -10.08 -8.09
CA GLN A 151 7.98 -10.15 -8.25
C GLN A 151 7.48 -11.58 -8.03
N PRO A 152 6.24 -11.78 -7.54
CA PRO A 152 5.67 -13.11 -7.44
C PRO A 152 5.39 -13.67 -8.85
N THR A 153 5.53 -14.98 -8.99
CA THR A 153 5.21 -15.73 -10.21
C THR A 153 4.28 -16.89 -9.87
N VAL A 154 3.58 -17.43 -10.86
CA VAL A 154 2.70 -18.60 -10.68
C VAL A 154 3.48 -19.77 -10.09
N SER A 155 4.72 -20.03 -10.57
CA SER A 155 5.53 -21.14 -10.06
C SER A 155 5.90 -20.99 -8.58
N LEU A 156 6.15 -19.77 -8.11
CA LEU A 156 6.38 -19.50 -6.68
C LEU A 156 5.13 -19.72 -5.85
N LEU A 157 3.95 -19.42 -6.37
CA LEU A 157 2.66 -19.69 -5.70
C LEU A 157 2.39 -21.19 -5.61
N GLU A 158 2.64 -21.95 -6.68
CA GLU A 158 2.50 -23.40 -6.70
C GLU A 158 3.48 -24.11 -5.74
N GLY A 159 4.63 -23.52 -5.49
CA GLY A 159 5.61 -24.00 -4.52
C GLY A 159 5.21 -23.81 -3.05
N LEU A 160 4.11 -23.11 -2.75
CA LEU A 160 3.65 -22.89 -1.38
C LEU A 160 3.13 -24.19 -0.76
N LYS A 161 3.56 -24.47 0.48
CA LYS A 161 3.18 -25.70 1.21
C LYS A 161 1.70 -25.78 1.58
N GLN A 162 1.02 -24.66 1.60
CA GLN A 162 -0.38 -24.55 2.01
C GLN A 162 -1.09 -23.53 1.13
N PRO A 163 -2.40 -23.68 0.90
CA PRO A 163 -3.17 -22.74 0.11
C PRO A 163 -3.18 -21.35 0.73
N ILE A 164 -3.47 -20.37 -0.10
CA ILE A 164 -3.62 -18.95 0.28
C ILE A 164 -5.01 -18.46 -0.16
N ASP A 165 -5.54 -17.50 0.58
CA ASP A 165 -6.84 -16.88 0.32
C ASP A 165 -6.67 -15.56 -0.45
N GLY A 166 -5.49 -14.97 -0.39
CA GLY A 166 -5.17 -13.73 -1.07
C GLY A 166 -3.73 -13.58 -1.52
N LEU A 167 -3.52 -12.75 -2.53
CA LEU A 167 -2.22 -12.34 -3.04
C LEU A 167 -2.16 -10.82 -3.17
N ILE A 168 -1.16 -10.19 -2.55
CA ILE A 168 -0.87 -8.76 -2.71
C ILE A 168 0.28 -8.59 -3.69
N ILE A 169 0.04 -7.78 -4.71
CA ILE A 169 1.03 -7.40 -5.74
C ILE A 169 1.23 -5.89 -5.70
N ALA A 170 2.44 -5.44 -5.96
CA ALA A 170 2.75 -4.03 -6.25
C ALA A 170 3.61 -3.95 -7.51
N SER A 171 3.12 -3.24 -8.52
CA SER A 171 3.83 -3.04 -9.78
C SER A 171 3.60 -1.60 -10.29
N PRO A 172 4.61 -0.72 -10.18
CA PRO A 172 5.98 -0.93 -9.69
C PRO A 172 6.05 -1.33 -8.21
N SER A 173 6.97 -2.24 -7.87
CA SER A 173 7.14 -2.73 -6.50
C SER A 173 7.81 -1.70 -5.58
N ASN A 174 7.36 -1.64 -4.35
CA ASN A 174 8.04 -0.98 -3.26
C ASN A 174 8.68 -2.07 -2.36
N PRO A 175 10.04 -2.12 -2.20
CA PRO A 175 11.00 -1.06 -2.51
C PRO A 175 11.79 -1.23 -3.81
N THR A 176 11.60 -2.30 -4.59
CA THR A 176 12.53 -2.70 -5.66
C THR A 176 12.39 -1.90 -6.95
N GLY A 177 11.24 -1.22 -7.16
CA GLY A 177 10.95 -0.48 -8.38
C GLY A 177 10.71 -1.36 -9.63
N THR A 178 10.74 -2.68 -9.46
CA THR A 178 10.54 -3.62 -10.56
C THR A 178 9.07 -3.76 -10.93
N MET A 179 8.80 -4.06 -12.17
CA MET A 179 7.45 -4.23 -12.71
C MET A 179 7.20 -5.67 -13.15
N ILE A 180 5.97 -6.12 -13.00
CA ILE A 180 5.48 -7.37 -13.61
C ILE A 180 5.17 -7.08 -15.08
N ASP A 181 5.57 -7.94 -15.98
CA ASP A 181 5.19 -7.79 -17.37
C ASP A 181 3.73 -8.18 -17.61
N HIS A 182 3.20 -7.79 -18.77
CA HIS A 182 1.78 -7.97 -19.06
C HIS A 182 1.38 -9.45 -19.08
N LYS A 183 2.24 -10.32 -19.59
CA LYS A 183 1.97 -11.78 -19.66
C LYS A 183 1.96 -12.39 -18.26
N GLU A 184 2.97 -12.09 -17.45
CA GLU A 184 3.05 -12.58 -16.06
C GLU A 184 1.85 -12.09 -15.22
N MET A 185 1.43 -10.84 -15.39
CA MET A 185 0.25 -10.31 -14.71
C MET A 185 -1.02 -11.04 -15.13
N GLN A 186 -1.16 -11.36 -16.43
CA GLN A 186 -2.29 -12.13 -16.93
C GLN A 186 -2.29 -13.57 -16.37
N ASP A 187 -1.12 -14.22 -16.35
CA ASP A 187 -0.96 -15.58 -15.82
C ASP A 187 -1.30 -15.61 -14.30
N LEU A 188 -0.80 -14.64 -13.52
CA LEU A 188 -1.14 -14.50 -12.10
C LEU A 188 -2.64 -14.25 -11.88
N SER A 189 -3.24 -13.38 -12.68
CA SER A 189 -4.67 -13.08 -12.60
C SER A 189 -5.54 -14.32 -12.89
N ASN A 190 -5.18 -15.08 -13.94
CA ASN A 190 -5.87 -16.32 -14.28
C ASN A 190 -5.70 -17.37 -13.18
N TYR A 191 -4.48 -17.56 -12.68
CA TYR A 191 -4.21 -18.49 -11.58
C TYR A 191 -5.03 -18.15 -10.32
N CYS A 192 -5.03 -16.86 -9.94
CA CYS A 192 -5.81 -16.42 -8.78
C CYS A 192 -7.31 -16.67 -8.98
N LYS A 193 -7.83 -16.42 -10.18
CA LYS A 193 -9.23 -16.68 -10.51
C LYS A 193 -9.57 -18.18 -10.46
N GLU A 194 -8.72 -19.04 -11.01
CA GLU A 194 -8.92 -20.50 -11.01
C GLU A 194 -8.85 -21.11 -9.59
N LYS A 195 -8.03 -20.54 -8.72
CA LYS A 195 -7.82 -21.02 -7.34
C LYS A 195 -8.68 -20.30 -6.30
N ASP A 196 -9.58 -19.40 -6.72
CA ASP A 196 -10.41 -18.56 -5.85
C ASP A 196 -9.57 -17.71 -4.86
N ILE A 197 -8.42 -17.21 -5.33
CA ILE A 197 -7.51 -16.36 -4.57
C ILE A 197 -7.86 -14.88 -4.84
N ARG A 198 -8.09 -14.10 -3.79
CA ARG A 198 -8.32 -12.67 -3.91
C ARG A 198 -7.03 -11.93 -4.30
N LEU A 199 -7.02 -11.33 -5.48
CA LEU A 199 -5.90 -10.50 -5.95
C LEU A 199 -6.10 -9.04 -5.51
N CYS A 200 -5.08 -8.47 -4.82
CA CYS A 200 -4.98 -7.07 -4.42
C CYS A 200 -3.77 -6.43 -5.12
N LEU A 201 -4.00 -5.31 -5.85
CA LEU A 201 -2.99 -4.54 -6.60
C LEU A 201 -2.86 -3.14 -6.02
#